data_31676c7e86050af92aac9ba70252f7cf
#
_entry.id   31676c7e86050af92aac9ba70252f7cf
#
_cell.length_a   1.000
_cell.length_b   1.000
_cell.length_c   1.000
_cell.angle_alpha   90.00
_cell.angle_beta   90.00
_cell.angle_gamma   90.00
#
_symmetry.space_group_name_H-M   'P 1'
#
loop_
_entity.id
_entity.type
_entity.pdbx_description
1 polymer ?
#
loop_
_entity_poly.entity_id
_entity_poly.type
_entity_poly.pdbx_seq_one_letter_code
_entity_poly.pdbx_strand_id
1 'polypeptide(L)'
;MNGHDRLERGYRRLLAWYPRSFRRDSEDEIVAVLLATAEEGQQRVRLAEAADLIRGALRMRLRPACPPPRSVRGAVRLMCAGAVVQLAAAITMMVTGARVRTAIASQPGLTAALRNQELSLLTFREIGAVVAVGVWLLTAWAISQGRDVARFSFSSFFALITLTVLVALAQHGAAHAAADIIAGAVVWLIALATMVLIFTRQSNRYYRQAVQPAVNS
;
A
#
# COMPACT_ATOMS: atom_id res chain seq x y z
N MET A 1 -1.35 -30.49 31.69
CA MET A 1 -1.49 -29.83 30.37
C MET A 1 -0.30 -30.29 29.53
N ASN A 2 -0.57 -31.24 28.63
CA ASN A 2 0.48 -31.94 27.88
C ASN A 2 1.21 -31.01 26.89
N GLY A 3 2.51 -31.29 26.65
CA GLY A 3 3.29 -30.50 25.68
C GLY A 3 2.67 -30.46 24.29
N HIS A 4 2.01 -31.57 23.91
CA HIS A 4 1.26 -31.71 22.65
C HIS A 4 0.13 -30.67 22.51
N ASP A 5 -0.65 -30.42 23.56
CA ASP A 5 -1.75 -29.45 23.57
C ASP A 5 -1.25 -27.99 23.43
N ARG A 6 -0.02 -27.71 23.86
CA ARG A 6 0.60 -26.40 23.71
C ARG A 6 1.07 -26.17 22.26
N LEU A 7 1.64 -27.18 21.65
CA LEU A 7 2.13 -27.16 20.28
C LEU A 7 0.95 -27.00 19.30
N GLU A 8 -0.12 -27.79 19.48
CA GLU A 8 -1.34 -27.71 18.68
C GLU A 8 -1.96 -26.30 18.75
N ARG A 9 -2.10 -25.72 19.93
CA ARG A 9 -2.60 -24.34 20.07
C ARG A 9 -1.70 -23.32 19.41
N GLY A 10 -0.38 -23.54 19.39
CA GLY A 10 0.56 -22.73 18.67
C GLY A 10 0.30 -22.72 17.17
N TYR A 11 0.14 -23.89 16.57
CA TYR A 11 -0.17 -24.05 15.14
C TYR A 11 -1.54 -23.46 14.78
N ARG A 12 -2.60 -23.72 15.58
CA ARG A 12 -3.93 -23.13 15.36
C ARG A 12 -3.91 -21.59 15.40
N ARG A 13 -3.09 -20.98 16.28
CA ARG A 13 -2.91 -19.51 16.30
C ARG A 13 -2.25 -18.99 15.02
N LEU A 14 -1.28 -19.70 14.47
CA LEU A 14 -0.62 -19.32 13.23
C LEU A 14 -1.55 -19.53 12.02
N LEU A 15 -2.31 -20.63 12.00
CA LEU A 15 -3.32 -20.89 10.98
C LEU A 15 -4.47 -19.87 11.00
N ALA A 16 -4.72 -19.18 12.12
CA ALA A 16 -5.67 -18.08 12.19
C ALA A 16 -5.34 -16.91 11.23
N TRP A 17 -4.08 -16.82 10.76
CA TRP A 17 -3.67 -15.84 9.74
C TRP A 17 -4.08 -16.24 8.31
N TYR A 18 -4.52 -17.48 8.09
CA TYR A 18 -5.01 -17.93 6.79
C TYR A 18 -6.45 -17.44 6.52
N PRO A 19 -6.88 -17.33 5.25
CA PRO A 19 -8.27 -17.00 4.89
C PRO A 19 -9.28 -17.97 5.51
N ARG A 20 -10.46 -17.46 5.87
CA ARG A 20 -11.50 -18.28 6.53
C ARG A 20 -11.96 -19.47 5.70
N SER A 21 -12.06 -19.33 4.37
CA SER A 21 -12.40 -20.44 3.48
C SER A 21 -11.40 -21.58 3.57
N PHE A 22 -10.11 -21.27 3.48
CA PHE A 22 -9.05 -22.25 3.60
C PHE A 22 -9.04 -22.98 4.94
N ARG A 23 -9.25 -22.26 6.04
CA ARG A 23 -9.30 -22.86 7.38
C ARG A 23 -10.47 -23.84 7.54
N ARG A 24 -11.65 -23.46 7.02
CA ARG A 24 -12.84 -24.31 7.13
C ARG A 24 -12.62 -25.69 6.49
N ASP A 25 -11.87 -25.73 5.40
CA ASP A 25 -11.72 -26.93 4.59
C ASP A 25 -10.48 -27.76 4.95
N SER A 26 -9.44 -27.14 5.54
CA SER A 26 -8.12 -27.80 5.67
C SER A 26 -7.42 -27.58 7.02
N GLU A 27 -8.02 -26.86 7.99
CA GLU A 27 -7.32 -26.52 9.25
C GLU A 27 -6.91 -27.75 10.05
N ASP A 28 -7.83 -28.71 10.24
CA ASP A 28 -7.58 -29.88 11.07
C ASP A 28 -6.59 -30.85 10.41
N GLU A 29 -6.65 -30.99 9.09
CA GLU A 29 -5.72 -31.81 8.31
C GLU A 29 -4.28 -31.26 8.40
N ILE A 30 -4.13 -29.94 8.22
CA ILE A 30 -2.82 -29.29 8.31
C ILE A 30 -2.25 -29.37 9.72
N VAL A 31 -3.08 -29.18 10.75
CA VAL A 31 -2.66 -29.32 12.14
C VAL A 31 -2.19 -30.75 12.40
N ALA A 32 -2.93 -31.76 11.92
CA ALA A 32 -2.54 -33.16 12.07
C ALA A 32 -1.19 -33.48 11.40
N VAL A 33 -0.97 -32.97 10.18
CA VAL A 33 0.30 -33.14 9.45
C VAL A 33 1.45 -32.44 10.19
N LEU A 34 1.24 -31.20 10.66
CA LEU A 34 2.27 -30.44 11.39
C LEU A 34 2.63 -31.13 12.72
N LEU A 35 1.66 -31.70 13.42
CA LEU A 35 1.90 -32.47 14.64
C LEU A 35 2.62 -33.79 14.38
N ALA A 36 2.30 -34.46 13.26
CA ALA A 36 2.96 -35.70 12.86
C ALA A 36 4.43 -35.50 12.42
N THR A 37 4.75 -34.32 11.91
CA THR A 37 6.11 -33.95 11.48
C THR A 37 6.93 -33.28 12.57
N ALA A 38 6.32 -32.98 13.72
CA ALA A 38 7.00 -32.39 14.87
C ALA A 38 8.01 -33.37 15.48
N GLU A 39 9.18 -32.88 15.89
CA GLU A 39 10.20 -33.73 16.55
C GLU A 39 9.72 -34.20 17.92
N GLU A 40 10.16 -35.42 18.33
CA GLU A 40 9.87 -35.97 19.63
C GLU A 40 10.30 -34.97 20.74
N GLY A 41 9.35 -34.60 21.60
CA GLY A 41 9.57 -33.63 22.68
C GLY A 41 9.39 -32.16 22.33
N GLN A 42 9.05 -31.82 21.10
CA GLN A 42 8.79 -30.43 20.69
C GLN A 42 7.50 -29.93 21.39
N GLN A 43 7.64 -28.87 22.20
CA GLN A 43 6.52 -28.26 22.95
C GLN A 43 6.10 -26.90 22.39
N ARG A 44 6.89 -26.30 21.49
CA ARG A 44 6.64 -24.99 20.90
C ARG A 44 6.93 -25.01 19.40
N VAL A 45 6.19 -24.22 18.66
CA VAL A 45 6.45 -24.01 17.22
C VAL A 45 7.81 -23.36 17.05
N ARG A 46 8.64 -23.88 16.15
CA ARG A 46 9.94 -23.29 15.81
C ARG A 46 9.73 -21.99 15.06
N LEU A 47 10.63 -21.02 15.26
CA LEU A 47 10.55 -19.73 14.58
C LEU A 47 10.58 -19.85 13.04
N ALA A 48 11.32 -20.80 12.51
CA ALA A 48 11.37 -21.07 11.08
C ALA A 48 10.02 -21.57 10.55
N GLU A 49 9.38 -22.54 11.25
CA GLU A 49 8.06 -23.06 10.91
C GLU A 49 6.99 -21.96 11.00
N ALA A 50 7.05 -21.15 12.07
CA ALA A 50 6.15 -20.02 12.23
C ALA A 50 6.30 -19.00 11.10
N ALA A 51 7.54 -18.68 10.70
CA ALA A 51 7.82 -17.77 9.59
C ALA A 51 7.30 -18.31 8.25
N ASP A 52 7.46 -19.60 7.99
CA ASP A 52 6.97 -20.24 6.77
C ASP A 52 5.44 -20.28 6.72
N LEU A 53 4.78 -20.58 7.83
CA LEU A 53 3.31 -20.53 7.92
C LEU A 53 2.79 -19.11 7.72
N ILE A 54 3.40 -18.10 8.35
CA ILE A 54 3.01 -16.70 8.17
C ILE A 54 3.25 -16.26 6.72
N ARG A 55 4.39 -16.63 6.12
CA ARG A 55 4.69 -16.35 4.71
C ARG A 55 3.67 -17.00 3.78
N GLY A 56 3.28 -18.25 4.05
CA GLY A 56 2.24 -18.98 3.33
C GLY A 56 0.89 -18.27 3.42
N ALA A 57 0.48 -17.92 4.63
CA ALA A 57 -0.75 -17.18 4.90
C ALA A 57 -0.77 -15.82 4.18
N LEU A 58 0.33 -15.07 4.25
CA LEU A 58 0.47 -13.78 3.58
C LEU A 58 0.42 -13.94 2.06
N ARG A 59 1.14 -14.93 1.50
CA ARG A 59 1.11 -15.23 0.06
C ARG A 59 -0.31 -15.58 -0.40
N MET A 60 -1.06 -16.36 0.40
CA MET A 60 -2.43 -16.74 0.07
C MET A 60 -3.39 -15.55 0.15
N ARG A 61 -3.24 -14.67 1.15
CA ARG A 61 -4.01 -13.43 1.26
C ARG A 61 -3.67 -12.41 0.18
N LEU A 62 -2.44 -12.41 -0.31
CA LEU A 62 -1.98 -11.50 -1.36
C LEU A 62 -2.33 -12.00 -2.77
N ARG A 63 -2.67 -13.29 -2.93
CA ARG A 63 -3.12 -13.81 -4.23
C ARG A 63 -4.55 -13.34 -4.50
N PRO A 64 -4.82 -12.74 -5.67
CA PRO A 64 -6.19 -12.41 -6.07
C PRO A 64 -6.99 -13.69 -6.29
N ALA A 65 -8.25 -13.71 -5.87
CA ALA A 65 -9.15 -14.86 -6.01
C ALA A 65 -9.38 -15.29 -7.48
N CYS A 66 -9.29 -14.33 -8.40
CA CYS A 66 -9.35 -14.55 -9.85
C CYS A 66 -8.16 -13.87 -10.53
N PRO A 67 -7.65 -14.40 -11.66
CA PRO A 67 -6.60 -13.74 -12.43
C PRO A 67 -7.10 -12.37 -12.94
N PRO A 68 -6.41 -11.27 -12.58
CA PRO A 68 -6.87 -9.95 -12.97
C PRO A 68 -6.78 -9.75 -14.49
N PRO A 69 -7.77 -9.11 -15.12
CA PRO A 69 -7.76 -8.81 -16.55
C PRO A 69 -6.58 -7.89 -16.92
N ARG A 70 -6.27 -7.82 -18.22
CA ARG A 70 -5.15 -7.01 -18.71
C ARG A 70 -5.23 -5.55 -18.27
N SER A 71 -6.43 -4.96 -18.23
CA SER A 71 -6.65 -3.59 -17.78
C SER A 71 -6.28 -3.37 -16.32
N VAL A 72 -6.66 -4.28 -15.43
CA VAL A 72 -6.32 -4.21 -13.99
C VAL A 72 -4.82 -4.42 -13.79
N ARG A 73 -4.21 -5.37 -14.51
CA ARG A 73 -2.74 -5.55 -14.47
C ARG A 73 -1.99 -4.31 -14.97
N GLY A 74 -2.48 -3.68 -16.02
CA GLY A 74 -1.95 -2.42 -16.53
C GLY A 74 -2.05 -1.29 -15.50
N ALA A 75 -3.21 -1.14 -14.87
CA ALA A 75 -3.43 -0.16 -13.81
C ALA A 75 -2.46 -0.38 -12.62
N VAL A 76 -2.32 -1.62 -12.15
CA VAL A 76 -1.39 -1.96 -11.05
C VAL A 76 0.06 -1.64 -11.43
N ARG A 77 0.49 -1.95 -12.66
CA ARG A 77 1.85 -1.60 -13.14
C ARG A 77 2.08 -0.10 -13.18
N LEU A 78 1.10 0.67 -13.67
CA LEU A 78 1.16 2.13 -13.67
C LEU A 78 1.23 2.71 -12.25
N MET A 79 0.46 2.14 -11.33
CA MET A 79 0.51 2.54 -9.92
C MET A 79 1.88 2.24 -9.29
N CYS A 80 2.47 1.08 -9.57
CA CYS A 80 3.82 0.77 -9.13
C CYS A 80 4.85 1.75 -9.72
N ALA A 81 4.73 2.08 -11.01
CA ALA A 81 5.58 3.09 -11.64
C ALA A 81 5.40 4.47 -10.99
N GLY A 82 4.16 4.88 -10.72
CA GLY A 82 3.85 6.11 -9.97
C GLY A 82 4.47 6.11 -8.57
N ALA A 83 4.40 4.98 -7.86
CA ALA A 83 5.04 4.83 -6.55
C ALA A 83 6.57 4.97 -6.62
N VAL A 84 7.22 4.44 -7.67
CA VAL A 84 8.67 4.59 -7.88
C VAL A 84 9.04 6.05 -8.16
N VAL A 85 8.29 6.74 -9.03
CA VAL A 85 8.50 8.16 -9.31
C VAL A 85 8.33 8.99 -8.04
N GLN A 86 7.26 8.71 -7.27
CA GLN A 86 7.00 9.38 -6.00
C GLN A 86 8.09 9.12 -4.96
N LEU A 87 8.61 7.90 -4.90
CA LEU A 87 9.72 7.54 -4.01
C LEU A 87 11.00 8.30 -4.39
N ALA A 88 11.33 8.38 -5.68
CA ALA A 88 12.47 9.15 -6.16
C ALA A 88 12.33 10.64 -5.80
N ALA A 89 11.14 11.22 -5.99
CA ALA A 89 10.85 12.58 -5.58
C ALA A 89 10.98 12.79 -4.06
N ALA A 90 10.49 11.84 -3.25
CA ALA A 90 10.61 11.90 -1.79
C ALA A 90 12.07 11.84 -1.33
N ILE A 91 12.90 10.98 -1.93
CA ILE A 91 14.34 10.88 -1.65
C ILE A 91 15.03 12.21 -2.01
N THR A 92 14.78 12.74 -3.20
CA THR A 92 15.33 14.02 -3.63
C THR A 92 14.95 15.14 -2.66
N MET A 93 13.69 15.16 -2.22
CA MET A 93 13.19 16.14 -1.27
C MET A 93 13.87 16.01 0.10
N MET A 94 14.10 14.79 0.60
CA MET A 94 14.82 14.56 1.84
C MET A 94 16.28 15.02 1.77
N VAL A 95 16.97 14.71 0.65
CA VAL A 95 18.37 15.11 0.44
C VAL A 95 18.50 16.63 0.32
N THR A 96 17.61 17.27 -0.43
CA THR A 96 17.60 18.74 -0.57
C THR A 96 17.07 19.45 0.66
N GLY A 97 16.11 18.85 1.37
CA GLY A 97 15.51 19.38 2.60
C GLY A 97 16.53 19.64 3.71
N ALA A 98 17.56 18.79 3.83
CA ALA A 98 18.64 19.03 4.77
C ALA A 98 19.39 20.35 4.49
N ARG A 99 19.68 20.64 3.21
CA ARG A 99 20.32 21.89 2.76
C ARG A 99 19.42 23.10 2.97
N VAL A 100 18.12 22.95 2.71
CA VAL A 100 17.13 24.01 2.90
C VAL A 100 16.99 24.34 4.40
N ARG A 101 16.97 23.33 5.30
CA ARG A 101 16.94 23.54 6.74
C ARG A 101 18.13 24.35 7.24
N THR A 102 19.34 24.04 6.77
CA THR A 102 20.55 24.81 7.13
C THR A 102 20.47 26.24 6.60
N ALA A 103 19.96 26.45 5.40
CA ALA A 103 19.77 27.78 4.82
C ALA A 103 18.75 28.63 5.61
N ILE A 104 17.61 28.02 6.00
CA ILE A 104 16.59 28.70 6.84
C ILE A 104 17.18 29.04 8.22
N ALA A 105 17.96 28.12 8.82
CA ALA A 105 18.56 28.33 10.13
C ALA A 105 19.57 29.51 10.13
N SER A 106 20.29 29.69 9.03
CA SER A 106 21.33 30.75 8.87
C SER A 106 20.79 32.07 8.30
N GLN A 107 19.51 32.15 7.94
CA GLN A 107 18.96 33.34 7.30
C GLN A 107 18.78 34.49 8.28
N PRO A 108 19.51 35.63 8.13
CA PRO A 108 19.36 36.79 9.00
C PRO A 108 18.01 37.47 8.75
N GLY A 109 17.33 37.89 9.82
CA GLY A 109 16.07 38.65 9.74
C GLY A 109 14.80 37.82 9.85
N LEU A 110 14.86 36.48 9.84
CA LEU A 110 13.70 35.62 10.12
C LEU A 110 13.42 35.60 11.63
N THR A 111 12.18 35.92 12.01
CA THR A 111 11.71 35.75 13.40
C THR A 111 11.67 34.26 13.74
N ALA A 112 11.82 33.93 15.02
CA ALA A 112 11.77 32.53 15.49
C ALA A 112 10.43 31.83 15.11
N ALA A 113 9.33 32.56 15.10
CA ALA A 113 8.01 32.07 14.72
C ALA A 113 7.95 31.68 13.25
N LEU A 114 8.42 32.54 12.35
CA LEU A 114 8.47 32.28 10.91
C LEU A 114 9.42 31.12 10.59
N ARG A 115 10.58 31.05 11.24
CA ARG A 115 11.52 29.93 11.09
C ARG A 115 10.90 28.59 11.46
N ASN A 116 10.21 28.53 12.61
CA ASN A 116 9.54 27.33 13.06
C ASN A 116 8.40 26.91 12.10
N GLN A 117 7.67 27.87 11.57
CA GLN A 117 6.62 27.61 10.58
C GLN A 117 7.20 26.99 9.30
N GLU A 118 8.26 27.56 8.72
CA GLU A 118 8.92 27.04 7.53
C GLU A 118 9.49 25.63 7.75
N LEU A 119 10.14 25.37 8.88
CA LEU A 119 10.67 24.06 9.24
C LEU A 119 9.54 23.01 9.43
N SER A 120 8.42 23.41 10.01
CA SER A 120 7.26 22.53 10.15
C SER A 120 6.66 22.17 8.80
N LEU A 121 6.50 23.15 7.90
CA LEU A 121 5.97 22.91 6.55
C LEU A 121 6.87 21.94 5.76
N LEU A 122 8.19 22.09 5.84
CA LEU A 122 9.14 21.15 5.22
C LEU A 122 8.96 19.73 5.76
N THR A 123 8.85 19.59 7.08
CA THR A 123 8.66 18.28 7.73
C THR A 123 7.34 17.64 7.32
N PHE A 124 6.25 18.40 7.28
CA PHE A 124 4.96 17.89 6.79
C PHE A 124 5.01 17.45 5.33
N ARG A 125 5.71 18.17 4.47
CA ARG A 125 5.90 17.79 3.07
C ARG A 125 6.69 16.49 2.92
N GLU A 126 7.75 16.30 3.70
CA GLU A 126 8.56 15.08 3.69
C GLU A 126 7.75 13.86 4.17
N ILE A 127 7.03 14.00 5.28
CA ILE A 127 6.14 12.94 5.79
C ILE A 127 5.04 12.64 4.76
N GLY A 128 4.42 13.67 4.21
CA GLY A 128 3.39 13.52 3.19
C GLY A 128 3.87 12.78 1.95
N ALA A 129 5.11 13.03 1.51
CA ALA A 129 5.71 12.32 0.37
C ALA A 129 5.89 10.82 0.64
N VAL A 130 6.35 10.45 1.84
CA VAL A 130 6.48 9.03 2.25
C VAL A 130 5.11 8.35 2.37
N VAL A 131 4.15 9.02 2.99
CA VAL A 131 2.76 8.52 3.13
C VAL A 131 2.13 8.30 1.76
N ALA A 132 2.37 9.20 0.79
CA ALA A 132 1.85 9.08 -0.56
C ALA A 132 2.34 7.81 -1.26
N VAL A 133 3.62 7.42 -1.10
CA VAL A 133 4.14 6.14 -1.62
C VAL A 133 3.36 4.96 -1.02
N GLY A 134 3.13 4.96 0.29
CA GLY A 134 2.34 3.94 0.98
C GLY A 134 0.91 3.85 0.43
N VAL A 135 0.26 4.99 0.22
CA VAL A 135 -1.10 5.06 -0.36
C VAL A 135 -1.13 4.49 -1.78
N TRP A 136 -0.15 4.80 -2.65
CA TRP A 136 -0.03 4.22 -3.98
C TRP A 136 0.04 2.69 -3.94
N LEU A 137 0.91 2.14 -3.10
CA LEU A 137 1.12 0.69 -2.99
C LEU A 137 -0.08 -0.03 -2.38
N LEU A 138 -0.67 0.51 -1.32
CA LEU A 138 -1.88 -0.04 -0.69
C LEU A 138 -3.06 -0.05 -1.66
N THR A 139 -3.23 1.02 -2.43
CA THR A 139 -4.31 1.13 -3.41
C THR A 139 -4.08 0.16 -4.57
N ALA A 140 -2.84 0.04 -5.07
CA ALA A 140 -2.47 -0.94 -6.08
C ALA A 140 -2.78 -2.38 -5.62
N TRP A 141 -2.45 -2.69 -4.37
CA TRP A 141 -2.76 -3.98 -3.77
C TRP A 141 -4.28 -4.20 -3.64
N ALA A 142 -5.02 -3.24 -3.11
CA ALA A 142 -6.47 -3.35 -2.94
C ALA A 142 -7.23 -3.49 -4.27
N ILE A 143 -6.77 -2.80 -5.32
CA ILE A 143 -7.28 -2.94 -6.69
C ILE A 143 -6.98 -4.34 -7.26
N SER A 144 -5.78 -4.88 -7.01
CA SER A 144 -5.43 -6.23 -7.44
C SER A 144 -6.28 -7.32 -6.79
N GLN A 145 -6.82 -7.06 -5.58
CA GLN A 145 -7.75 -7.93 -4.86
C GLN A 145 -9.21 -7.82 -5.33
N GLY A 146 -9.50 -6.94 -6.28
CA GLY A 146 -10.86 -6.74 -6.79
C GLY A 146 -11.81 -6.06 -5.80
N ARG A 147 -11.31 -5.25 -4.87
CA ARG A 147 -12.13 -4.52 -3.91
C ARG A 147 -12.70 -3.26 -4.53
N ASP A 148 -14.03 -3.18 -4.66
CA ASP A 148 -14.70 -1.99 -5.22
C ASP A 148 -14.43 -0.72 -4.41
N VAL A 149 -14.34 -0.83 -3.08
CA VAL A 149 -14.00 0.29 -2.19
C VAL A 149 -12.70 0.97 -2.60
N ALA A 150 -11.69 0.21 -3.06
CA ALA A 150 -10.41 0.76 -3.49
C ALA A 150 -10.53 1.68 -4.70
N ARG A 151 -11.49 1.41 -5.59
CA ARG A 151 -11.76 2.27 -6.77
C ARG A 151 -12.30 3.64 -6.36
N PHE A 152 -13.30 3.64 -5.46
CA PHE A 152 -13.89 4.87 -4.95
C PHE A 152 -12.88 5.68 -4.13
N SER A 153 -12.13 5.01 -3.24
CA SER A 153 -11.07 5.67 -2.46
C SER A 153 -10.02 6.31 -3.35
N PHE A 154 -9.57 5.61 -4.40
CA PHE A 154 -8.60 6.17 -5.35
C PHE A 154 -9.17 7.36 -6.12
N SER A 155 -10.43 7.27 -6.57
CA SER A 155 -11.09 8.37 -7.29
C SER A 155 -11.25 9.61 -6.42
N SER A 156 -11.64 9.43 -5.16
CA SER A 156 -11.77 10.54 -4.19
C SER A 156 -10.41 11.18 -3.89
N PHE A 157 -9.39 10.36 -3.71
CA PHE A 157 -8.02 10.84 -3.47
C PHE A 157 -7.46 11.59 -4.69
N PHE A 158 -7.69 11.07 -5.90
CA PHE A 158 -7.30 11.73 -7.14
C PHE A 158 -8.01 13.08 -7.33
N ALA A 159 -9.32 13.14 -7.05
CA ALA A 159 -10.08 14.39 -7.11
C ALA A 159 -9.54 15.44 -6.11
N LEU A 160 -9.23 15.01 -4.89
CA LEU A 160 -8.66 15.88 -3.86
C LEU A 160 -7.29 16.43 -4.28
N ILE A 161 -6.39 15.59 -4.78
CA ILE A 161 -5.07 16.02 -5.28
C ILE A 161 -5.23 16.99 -6.44
N THR A 162 -6.12 16.69 -7.39
CA THR A 162 -6.38 17.57 -8.53
C THR A 162 -6.86 18.95 -8.06
N LEU A 163 -7.79 18.97 -7.09
CA LEU A 163 -8.27 20.21 -6.52
C LEU A 163 -7.15 21.01 -5.84
N THR A 164 -6.29 20.35 -5.05
CA THR A 164 -5.16 21.03 -4.38
C THR A 164 -4.15 21.58 -5.39
N VAL A 165 -3.88 20.87 -6.49
CA VAL A 165 -3.01 21.35 -7.56
C VAL A 165 -3.62 22.58 -8.25
N LEU A 166 -4.92 22.55 -8.57
CA LEU A 166 -5.60 23.68 -9.18
C LEU A 166 -5.60 24.94 -8.29
N VAL A 167 -5.85 24.76 -6.99
CA VAL A 167 -5.80 25.84 -6.01
C VAL A 167 -4.39 26.41 -5.90
N ALA A 168 -3.37 25.57 -5.84
CA ALA A 168 -1.97 25.99 -5.79
C ALA A 168 -1.56 26.79 -7.03
N LEU A 169 -1.95 26.35 -8.21
CA LEU A 169 -1.71 27.08 -9.47
C LEU A 169 -2.41 28.44 -9.50
N ALA A 170 -3.65 28.51 -8.97
CA ALA A 170 -4.40 29.74 -8.91
C ALA A 170 -3.81 30.77 -7.94
N GLN A 171 -3.21 30.30 -6.84
CA GLN A 171 -2.65 31.19 -5.80
C GLN A 171 -1.22 31.64 -6.09
N HIS A 172 -0.37 30.80 -6.67
CA HIS A 172 1.07 31.05 -6.75
C HIS A 172 1.59 31.33 -8.18
N GLY A 173 0.77 31.19 -9.22
CA GLY A 173 1.20 31.39 -10.60
C GLY A 173 2.40 30.49 -10.99
N ALA A 174 3.24 30.98 -11.91
CA ALA A 174 4.40 30.26 -12.46
C ALA A 174 5.68 30.31 -11.57
N ALA A 175 5.57 30.67 -10.28
CA ALA A 175 6.73 30.82 -9.40
C ALA A 175 7.38 29.48 -8.95
N HIS A 176 6.80 28.33 -9.36
CA HIS A 176 7.36 27.02 -9.06
C HIS A 176 8.52 26.69 -10.01
N ALA A 177 9.55 26.02 -9.48
CA ALA A 177 10.61 25.51 -10.32
C ALA A 177 10.04 24.58 -11.41
N ALA A 178 10.45 24.77 -12.66
CA ALA A 178 9.92 23.99 -13.80
C ALA A 178 10.00 22.48 -13.55
N ALA A 179 11.01 22.00 -12.82
CA ALA A 179 11.18 20.61 -12.44
C ALA A 179 10.03 20.09 -11.56
N ASP A 180 9.54 20.87 -10.61
CA ASP A 180 8.43 20.47 -9.72
C ASP A 180 7.12 20.38 -10.49
N ILE A 181 6.89 21.28 -11.43
CA ILE A 181 5.71 21.26 -12.31
C ILE A 181 5.73 20.02 -13.20
N ILE A 182 6.87 19.69 -13.81
CA ILE A 182 7.01 18.52 -14.68
C ILE A 182 6.82 17.23 -13.87
N ALA A 183 7.47 17.10 -12.72
CA ALA A 183 7.32 15.92 -11.86
C ALA A 183 5.86 15.74 -11.40
N GLY A 184 5.20 16.81 -10.98
CA GLY A 184 3.79 16.81 -10.60
C GLY A 184 2.88 16.40 -11.76
N ALA A 185 3.11 16.93 -12.96
CA ALA A 185 2.35 16.60 -14.15
C ALA A 185 2.50 15.12 -14.54
N VAL A 186 3.71 14.57 -14.46
CA VAL A 186 3.96 13.13 -14.74
C VAL A 186 3.18 12.26 -13.78
N VAL A 187 3.25 12.52 -12.48
CA VAL A 187 2.51 11.75 -11.46
C VAL A 187 0.99 11.88 -11.69
N TRP A 188 0.50 13.06 -12.01
CA TRP A 188 -0.91 13.32 -12.29
C TRP A 188 -1.39 12.56 -13.54
N LEU A 189 -0.60 12.54 -14.61
CA LEU A 189 -0.91 11.79 -15.84
C LEU A 189 -0.92 10.28 -15.58
N ILE A 190 -0.01 9.74 -14.76
CA ILE A 190 -0.01 8.34 -14.36
C ILE A 190 -1.29 8.02 -13.57
N ALA A 191 -1.70 8.89 -12.65
CA ALA A 191 -2.92 8.72 -11.88
C ALA A 191 -4.17 8.77 -12.77
N LEU A 192 -4.23 9.69 -13.74
CA LEU A 192 -5.31 9.79 -14.71
C LEU A 192 -5.40 8.53 -15.59
N ALA A 193 -4.28 8.06 -16.15
CA ALA A 193 -4.24 6.83 -16.94
C ALA A 193 -4.70 5.62 -16.12
N THR A 194 -4.30 5.53 -14.85
CA THR A 194 -4.74 4.51 -13.90
C THR A 194 -6.25 4.58 -13.71
N MET A 195 -6.78 5.78 -13.51
CA MET A 195 -8.24 6.03 -13.37
C MET A 195 -9.01 5.49 -14.58
N VAL A 196 -8.58 5.83 -15.79
CA VAL A 196 -9.21 5.36 -17.03
C VAL A 196 -9.19 3.82 -17.08
N LEU A 197 -8.06 3.18 -16.79
CA LEU A 197 -7.94 1.72 -16.83
C LEU A 197 -8.84 0.99 -15.82
N ILE A 198 -9.01 1.56 -14.61
CA ILE A 198 -9.83 0.99 -13.55
C ILE A 198 -11.32 1.02 -13.91
N PHE A 199 -11.77 2.02 -14.68
CA PHE A 199 -13.17 2.18 -15.08
C PHE A 199 -13.51 1.57 -16.44
N THR A 200 -12.60 0.82 -17.08
CA THR A 200 -12.90 0.09 -18.32
C THR A 200 -13.98 -0.98 -18.11
N ARG A 201 -14.70 -1.33 -19.18
CA ARG A 201 -15.73 -2.39 -19.17
C ARG A 201 -15.18 -3.74 -18.68
N GLN A 202 -13.93 -4.07 -19.00
CA GLN A 202 -13.27 -5.31 -18.56
C GLN A 202 -13.04 -5.31 -17.04
N SER A 203 -12.59 -4.19 -16.47
CA SER A 203 -12.45 -4.02 -15.03
C SER A 203 -13.78 -4.17 -14.31
N ASN A 204 -14.86 -3.57 -14.82
CA ASN A 204 -16.18 -3.63 -14.19
C ASN A 204 -16.71 -5.07 -14.10
N ARG A 205 -16.48 -5.91 -15.10
CA ARG A 205 -16.84 -7.34 -15.06
C ARG A 205 -16.05 -8.10 -13.99
N TYR A 206 -14.76 -7.83 -13.86
CA TYR A 206 -13.89 -8.46 -12.86
C TYR A 206 -14.36 -8.19 -11.44
N TYR A 207 -14.70 -6.94 -11.12
CA TYR A 207 -15.18 -6.57 -9.78
C TYR A 207 -16.53 -7.20 -9.46
N ARG A 208 -17.46 -7.28 -10.42
CA ARG A 208 -18.74 -7.97 -10.23
C ARG A 208 -18.54 -9.47 -9.94
N GLN A 209 -17.61 -10.13 -10.60
CA GLN A 209 -17.31 -11.54 -10.37
C GLN A 209 -16.61 -11.80 -9.02
N ALA A 210 -15.79 -10.86 -8.56
CA ALA A 210 -15.11 -10.97 -7.27
C ALA A 210 -16.08 -10.85 -6.07
N VAL A 211 -17.23 -10.19 -6.25
CA VAL A 211 -18.25 -10.00 -5.20
C VAL A 211 -19.25 -11.17 -5.14
N GLN A 212 -19.56 -11.83 -6.25
CA GLN A 212 -20.55 -12.90 -6.33
C GLN A 212 -20.26 -14.17 -5.50
N PRO A 213 -19.01 -14.68 -5.35
CA PRO A 213 -18.78 -15.88 -4.55
C PRO A 213 -19.10 -15.74 -3.07
N ALA A 214 -19.19 -14.51 -2.55
CA ALA A 214 -19.51 -14.26 -1.15
C ALA A 214 -21.02 -14.38 -0.81
N VAL A 215 -21.90 -14.44 -1.81
CA VAL A 215 -23.37 -14.50 -1.63
C VAL A 215 -23.89 -15.94 -1.74
N ASN A 216 -23.15 -16.84 -2.40
CA ASN A 216 -23.55 -18.23 -2.66
C ASN A 216 -22.84 -19.26 -1.77
N SER A 217 -22.07 -18.82 -0.76
CA SER A 217 -21.43 -19.62 0.28
C SER A 217 -21.97 -19.30 1.66
#